data_644b0d979a9831bc50fc2664498b96ec
#
_entry.id   644b0d979a9831bc50fc2664498b96ec
#
_cell.length_a   1.000
_cell.length_b   1.000
_cell.length_c   1.000
_cell.angle_alpha   90.00
_cell.angle_beta   90.00
_cell.angle_gamma   90.00
#
_symmetry.space_group_name_H-M   'P 1'
#
loop_
_entity.id
_entity.type
_entity.pdbx_description
1 polymer ?
#
loop_
_entity_poly.entity_id
_entity_poly.type
_entity_poly.pdbx_seq_one_letter_code
_entity_poly.pdbx_strand_id
1 'polypeptide(L)' 'LDQGAVYLEDLQSQNGTRVNGTPVCAPVRLRSGDEISVGSASFRLKF' A
#
# COMPACT_ATOMS: atom_id res chain seq x y z
N LEU A 1 -16.67 8.53 -6.33
CA LEU A 1 -16.03 7.31 -5.87
C LEU A 1 -15.53 6.49 -7.03
N ASP A 2 -14.47 5.77 -6.81
CA ASP A 2 -13.86 4.95 -7.86
C ASP A 2 -14.41 3.54 -7.87
N GLN A 3 -15.66 3.37 -7.50
CA GLN A 3 -16.37 2.09 -7.59
C GLN A 3 -15.61 0.98 -6.91
N GLY A 4 -15.27 1.19 -5.66
CA GLY A 4 -14.61 0.17 -4.86
C GLY A 4 -13.11 0.21 -4.94
N ALA A 5 -12.51 1.22 -5.54
CA ALA A 5 -11.06 1.34 -5.53
C ALA A 5 -10.56 1.53 -4.10
N VAL A 6 -9.42 0.92 -3.81
CA VAL A 6 -8.78 1.03 -2.51
C VAL A 6 -7.48 1.80 -2.69
N TYR A 7 -7.26 2.79 -1.84
CA TYR A 7 -6.05 3.60 -1.88
C TYR A 7 -5.26 3.43 -0.60
N LEU A 8 -3.96 3.46 -0.73
CA LEU A 8 -3.04 3.43 0.40
C LEU A 8 -2.32 4.77 0.49
N GLU A 9 -2.31 5.33 1.70
CA GLU A 9 -1.59 6.57 1.95
C GLU A 9 -0.71 6.38 3.17
N ASP A 10 0.55 6.81 3.07
CA ASP A 10 1.49 6.75 4.18
C ASP A 10 1.46 8.08 4.92
N LEU A 11 0.96 8.07 6.15
CA LEU A 11 0.86 9.27 6.96
C LEU A 11 2.10 9.43 7.83
N GLN A 12 3.24 9.60 7.18
CA GLN A 12 4.53 9.84 7.84
C GLN A 12 4.93 8.71 8.78
N SER A 13 4.78 7.49 8.30
CA SER A 13 5.21 6.32 9.02
C SER A 13 6.74 6.33 9.16
N GLN A 14 7.23 6.05 10.37
CA GLN A 14 8.68 6.03 10.60
C GLN A 14 9.35 4.89 9.85
N ASN A 15 8.66 3.78 9.72
CA ASN A 15 9.23 2.60 9.07
C ASN A 15 9.05 2.62 7.56
N GLY A 16 8.21 3.53 7.07
CA GLY A 16 7.92 3.59 5.65
C GLY A 16 6.96 2.48 5.23
N THR A 17 6.29 2.72 4.13
CA THR A 17 5.36 1.78 3.55
C THR A 17 5.75 1.58 2.09
N ARG A 18 5.72 0.33 1.63
CA ARG A 18 6.04 0.00 0.26
C ARG A 18 4.93 -0.83 -0.35
N VAL A 19 4.70 -0.61 -1.64
CA VAL A 19 3.76 -1.41 -2.41
C VAL A 19 4.55 -2.05 -3.54
N ASN A 20 4.61 -3.39 -3.55
CA ASN A 20 5.39 -4.15 -4.53
C ASN A 20 6.85 -3.69 -4.56
N GLY A 21 7.39 -3.33 -3.39
CA GLY A 21 8.78 -2.90 -3.29
C GLY A 21 9.02 -1.43 -3.57
N THR A 22 7.99 -0.68 -3.94
CA THR A 22 8.13 0.74 -4.26
C THR A 22 7.68 1.58 -3.09
N PRO A 23 8.51 2.50 -2.59
CA PRO A 23 8.10 3.35 -1.46
C PRO A 23 6.87 4.18 -1.81
N VAL A 24 5.99 4.33 -0.84
CA VAL A 24 4.76 5.11 -0.98
C VAL A 24 5.06 6.53 -0.52
N CYS A 25 5.01 7.49 -1.44
CA CYS A 25 5.20 8.90 -1.11
C CYS A 25 3.98 9.73 -1.49
N ALA A 26 2.94 9.10 -1.98
CA ALA A 26 1.68 9.74 -2.35
C ALA A 26 0.61 8.64 -2.33
N PRO A 27 -0.68 8.99 -2.29
CA PRO A 27 -1.71 7.95 -2.33
C PRO A 27 -1.55 7.05 -3.53
N VAL A 28 -1.64 5.75 -3.31
CA VAL A 28 -1.44 4.74 -4.34
C VAL A 28 -2.71 3.90 -4.44
N ARG A 29 -3.21 3.74 -5.66
CA ARG A 29 -4.34 2.86 -5.90
C ARG A 29 -3.88 1.41 -5.84
N LEU A 30 -4.56 0.62 -5.02
CA LEU A 30 -4.23 -0.79 -4.82
C LEU A 30 -5.09 -1.68 -5.69
N ARG A 31 -4.54 -2.83 -6.03
CA ARG A 31 -5.23 -3.87 -6.79
C ARG A 31 -5.12 -5.18 -6.04
N SER A 32 -6.03 -6.10 -6.37
CA SER A 32 -5.95 -7.43 -5.82
C SER A 32 -4.61 -8.06 -6.22
N GLY A 33 -3.91 -8.63 -5.26
CA GLY A 33 -2.62 -9.24 -5.49
C GLY A 33 -1.44 -8.34 -5.18
N ASP A 34 -1.68 -7.07 -4.84
CA ASP A 34 -0.59 -6.17 -4.47
C ASP A 34 -0.01 -6.57 -3.12
N GLU A 35 1.30 -6.47 -3.02
CA GLU A 35 2.01 -6.76 -1.78
C GLU A 35 2.38 -5.46 -1.08
N ILE A 36 2.02 -5.36 0.20
CA ILE A 36 2.27 -4.18 1.01
C ILE A 36 3.25 -4.54 2.11
N SER A 37 4.28 -3.73 2.27
CA SER A 37 5.27 -3.92 3.31
C SER A 37 5.30 -2.71 4.22
N VAL A 38 5.28 -2.96 5.53
CA VAL A 38 5.38 -1.91 6.54
C VAL A 38 6.44 -2.37 7.54
N GLY A 39 7.56 -1.66 7.55
CA GLY A 39 8.67 -2.08 8.39
C GLY A 39 9.14 -3.47 7.99
N SER A 40 9.16 -4.40 8.94
CA SER A 40 9.56 -5.77 8.66
C SER A 40 8.38 -6.68 8.36
N ALA A 41 7.16 -6.15 8.35
CA ALA A 41 5.96 -6.94 8.07
C ALA A 41 5.55 -6.75 6.62
N SER A 42 4.99 -7.80 6.03
CA SER A 42 4.46 -7.69 4.68
C SER A 42 3.22 -8.57 4.56
N PHE A 43 2.32 -8.18 3.68
CA PHE A 43 1.11 -8.95 3.44
C PHE A 43 0.61 -8.64 2.04
N ARG A 44 -0.20 -9.55 1.51
CA ARG A 44 -0.76 -9.41 0.17
C ARG A 44 -2.25 -9.20 0.25
N LEU A 45 -2.74 -8.26 -0.56
CA LEU A 45 -4.15 -7.97 -0.60
C LEU A 45 -4.87 -8.91 -1.55
N LYS A 46 -6.10 -9.27 -1.15
CA LYS A 46 -7.02 -9.99 -2.02
C LYS A 46 -8.41 -9.39 -1.85
N PHE A 47 -9.01 -9.01 -2.92
CA PHE A 47 -10.39 -8.53 -2.91
C PHE A 47 -11.02 -8.61 -4.28
#